data_909d6e448546b37441d5d5fb00bfb52e
#
_entry.id   909d6e448546b37441d5d5fb00bfb52e
#
_cell.length_a   1.000
_cell.length_b   1.000
_cell.length_c   1.000
_cell.angle_alpha   90.00
_cell.angle_beta   90.00
_cell.angle_gamma   90.00
#
_symmetry.space_group_name_H-M   'P 1'
#
loop_
_entity.id
_entity.type
_entity.pdbx_description
1 polymer ?
#
loop_
_entity_poly.entity_id
_entity_poly.type
_entity_poly.pdbx_seq_one_letter_code
_entity_poly.pdbx_strand_id
1 'polypeptide(L)'
;MGVDWSPSYVEEAKDGISRAWHESGLSHNNMEFRVAFPEDLIGAGIGSSVYDAIYVNNVITLFYDQEQAIREFGRVLKPGGLLILETIFADRPRTDSVVDEARSIGNSVQAARTEQENFAWLEAAGFEAPSVEESFEVEADRGYKAGHIVPKVAGDENVKFTAVSLYVRKKR
;
A
#
# COMPACT_ATOMS: atom_id res chain seq x y z
N MET A 1 1.38 -6.58 -13.46
CA MET A 1 0.23 -5.67 -13.60
C MET A 1 0.33 -4.59 -12.54
N GLY A 2 0.16 -3.31 -12.89
CA GLY A 2 -0.02 -2.20 -11.96
C GLY A 2 -1.48 -1.78 -11.90
N VAL A 3 -1.94 -1.35 -10.72
CA VAL A 3 -3.28 -0.79 -10.52
C VAL A 3 -3.18 0.54 -9.80
N ASP A 4 -4.01 1.48 -10.20
CA ASP A 4 -4.19 2.76 -9.54
C ASP A 4 -5.66 3.18 -9.72
N TRP A 5 -6.23 3.87 -8.73
CA TRP A 5 -7.61 4.37 -8.84
C TRP A 5 -7.71 5.64 -9.72
N SER A 6 -6.59 6.32 -9.97
CA SER A 6 -6.54 7.52 -10.79
C SER A 6 -6.41 7.18 -12.27
N PRO A 7 -7.42 7.49 -13.12
CA PRO A 7 -7.30 7.27 -14.55
C PRO A 7 -6.11 7.97 -15.19
N SER A 8 -5.77 9.19 -14.73
CA SER A 8 -4.65 9.95 -15.27
C SER A 8 -3.30 9.32 -14.98
N TYR A 9 -3.09 8.76 -13.77
CA TYR A 9 -1.86 8.04 -13.45
C TYR A 9 -1.75 6.72 -14.21
N VAL A 10 -2.88 6.03 -14.42
CA VAL A 10 -2.90 4.81 -15.24
C VAL A 10 -2.55 5.12 -16.71
N GLU A 11 -3.06 6.21 -17.27
CA GLU A 11 -2.70 6.62 -18.64
C GLU A 11 -1.23 7.02 -18.75
N GLU A 12 -0.70 7.81 -17.80
CA GLU A 12 0.72 8.16 -17.75
C GLU A 12 1.62 6.90 -17.64
N ALA A 13 1.21 5.93 -16.82
CA ALA A 13 1.91 4.65 -16.71
C ALA A 13 1.91 3.86 -18.02
N LYS A 14 0.77 3.83 -18.74
CA LYS A 14 0.65 3.19 -20.05
C LYS A 14 1.54 3.87 -21.10
N ASP A 15 1.58 5.19 -21.12
CA ASP A 15 2.44 5.96 -22.03
C ASP A 15 3.93 5.65 -21.79
N GLY A 16 4.31 5.35 -20.55
CA GLY A 16 5.66 4.95 -20.18
C GLY A 16 6.08 3.53 -20.59
N ILE A 17 5.13 2.64 -20.91
CA ILE A 17 5.38 1.21 -21.15
C ILE A 17 6.45 1.00 -22.22
N SER A 18 6.34 1.66 -23.37
CA SER A 18 7.25 1.43 -24.51
C SER A 18 8.70 1.73 -24.14
N ARG A 19 8.93 2.85 -23.45
CA ARG A 19 10.27 3.24 -22.97
C ARG A 19 10.79 2.24 -21.94
N ALA A 20 10.00 1.95 -20.90
CA ALA A 20 10.39 1.05 -19.83
C ALA A 20 10.68 -0.36 -20.36
N TRP A 21 9.92 -0.85 -21.33
CA TRP A 21 10.18 -2.12 -21.98
C TRP A 21 11.51 -2.12 -22.73
N HIS A 22 11.79 -1.10 -23.55
CA HIS A 22 13.07 -1.01 -24.27
C HIS A 22 14.27 -0.93 -23.31
N GLU A 23 14.15 -0.19 -22.21
CA GLU A 23 15.20 -0.03 -21.20
C GLU A 23 15.41 -1.32 -20.37
N SER A 24 14.37 -2.14 -20.19
CA SER A 24 14.44 -3.38 -19.40
C SER A 24 15.22 -4.52 -20.05
N GLY A 25 15.44 -4.47 -21.37
CA GLY A 25 16.07 -5.55 -22.14
C GLY A 25 15.21 -6.80 -22.31
N LEU A 26 13.94 -6.76 -21.94
CA LEU A 26 13.01 -7.89 -22.13
C LEU A 26 12.66 -8.09 -23.59
N SER A 27 12.50 -9.34 -24.00
CA SER A 27 12.15 -9.71 -25.39
C SER A 27 10.72 -9.32 -25.78
N HIS A 28 9.84 -9.11 -24.81
CA HIS A 28 8.44 -8.71 -25.00
C HIS A 28 7.94 -7.86 -23.83
N ASN A 29 6.93 -7.04 -24.10
CA ASN A 29 6.27 -6.29 -23.06
C ASN A 29 5.48 -7.21 -22.12
N ASN A 30 5.73 -7.12 -20.83
CA ASN A 30 5.03 -7.84 -19.76
C ASN A 30 4.31 -6.90 -18.78
N MET A 31 4.20 -5.61 -19.12
CA MET A 31 3.56 -4.59 -18.29
C MET A 31 2.11 -4.36 -18.72
N GLU A 32 1.24 -4.27 -17.74
CA GLU A 32 -0.17 -3.93 -17.91
C GLU A 32 -0.60 -3.01 -16.76
N PHE A 33 -1.43 -2.01 -17.04
CA PHE A 33 -1.96 -1.10 -16.04
C PHE A 33 -3.48 -0.98 -16.17
N ARG A 34 -4.19 -0.99 -15.03
CA ARG A 34 -5.64 -0.86 -14.96
C ARG A 34 -6.06 0.16 -13.93
N VAL A 35 -7.15 0.86 -14.23
CA VAL A 35 -7.87 1.65 -13.22
C VAL A 35 -8.61 0.67 -12.32
N ALA A 36 -8.27 0.67 -11.04
CA ALA A 36 -8.92 -0.17 -10.04
C ALA A 36 -8.73 0.40 -8.64
N PHE A 37 -9.69 0.14 -7.76
CA PHE A 37 -9.53 0.34 -6.34
C PHE A 37 -8.90 -0.92 -5.72
N PRO A 38 -7.88 -0.77 -4.87
CA PRO A 38 -7.27 -1.93 -4.19
C PRO A 38 -8.26 -2.74 -3.35
N GLU A 39 -9.33 -2.11 -2.90
CA GLU A 39 -10.43 -2.70 -2.14
C GLU A 39 -11.40 -3.54 -2.99
N ASP A 40 -11.36 -3.40 -4.33
CA ASP A 40 -12.25 -4.10 -5.28
C ASP A 40 -11.50 -4.55 -6.54
N LEU A 41 -10.51 -5.41 -6.36
CA LEU A 41 -9.77 -5.99 -7.48
C LEU A 41 -10.61 -6.97 -8.30
N ILE A 42 -11.65 -7.57 -7.68
CA ILE A 42 -12.59 -8.45 -8.39
C ILE A 42 -13.43 -7.65 -9.40
N GLY A 43 -13.88 -6.44 -9.04
CA GLY A 43 -14.59 -5.53 -9.95
C GLY A 43 -13.74 -5.11 -11.14
N ALA A 44 -12.41 -5.07 -10.98
CA ALA A 44 -11.44 -4.84 -12.05
C ALA A 44 -11.13 -6.10 -12.90
N GLY A 45 -11.82 -7.22 -12.65
CA GLY A 45 -11.62 -8.47 -13.37
C GLY A 45 -10.38 -9.25 -12.96
N ILE A 46 -9.80 -8.99 -11.78
CA ILE A 46 -8.63 -9.70 -11.28
C ILE A 46 -9.06 -10.92 -10.48
N GLY A 47 -8.74 -12.11 -11.00
CA GLY A 47 -9.08 -13.41 -10.41
C GLY A 47 -8.35 -13.71 -9.10
N SER A 48 -8.78 -14.77 -8.40
CA SER A 48 -8.12 -15.26 -7.20
C SER A 48 -6.88 -16.09 -7.54
N SER A 49 -5.85 -16.03 -6.69
CA SER A 49 -4.64 -16.87 -6.79
C SER A 49 -3.92 -16.78 -8.15
N VAL A 50 -3.79 -15.57 -8.68
CA VAL A 50 -3.18 -15.30 -9.98
C VAL A 50 -1.75 -14.76 -9.90
N TYR A 51 -1.39 -14.10 -8.78
CA TYR A 51 -0.08 -13.46 -8.62
C TYR A 51 0.84 -14.21 -7.67
N ASP A 52 2.13 -14.21 -8.00
CA ASP A 52 3.19 -14.77 -7.16
C ASP A 52 3.67 -13.75 -6.11
N ALA A 53 3.59 -12.45 -6.46
CA ALA A 53 3.96 -11.36 -5.56
C ALA A 53 3.11 -10.11 -5.80
N ILE A 54 2.94 -9.33 -4.73
CA ILE A 54 2.36 -7.98 -4.74
C ILE A 54 3.36 -7.04 -4.09
N TYR A 55 3.53 -5.86 -4.67
CA TYR A 55 4.31 -4.76 -4.10
C TYR A 55 3.42 -3.54 -3.89
N VAL A 56 3.40 -3.03 -2.67
CA VAL A 56 2.65 -1.84 -2.25
C VAL A 56 3.61 -0.90 -1.55
N ASN A 57 3.82 0.30 -2.11
CA ASN A 57 4.80 1.24 -1.59
C ASN A 57 4.13 2.51 -1.08
N ASN A 58 4.12 2.68 0.23
CA ASN A 58 3.71 3.89 0.97
C ASN A 58 2.34 4.50 0.57
N VAL A 59 1.43 3.69 0.06
CA VAL A 59 0.11 4.15 -0.39
C VAL A 59 -1.04 3.53 0.39
N ILE A 60 -0.81 2.40 1.08
CA ILE A 60 -1.87 1.66 1.78
C ILE A 60 -2.58 2.52 2.85
N THR A 61 -1.84 3.41 3.52
CA THR A 61 -2.41 4.31 4.54
C THR A 61 -3.44 5.28 3.96
N LEU A 62 -3.39 5.55 2.64
CA LEU A 62 -4.32 6.40 1.92
C LEU A 62 -5.52 5.64 1.34
N PHE A 63 -5.56 4.32 1.41
CA PHE A 63 -6.70 3.53 0.95
C PHE A 63 -7.92 3.81 1.82
N TYR A 64 -9.08 3.80 1.20
CA TYR A 64 -10.35 4.08 1.86
C TYR A 64 -10.66 3.01 2.92
N ASP A 65 -10.46 1.74 2.58
CA ASP A 65 -10.60 0.59 3.47
C ASP A 65 -9.35 -0.30 3.38
N GLN A 66 -8.39 -0.04 4.28
CA GLN A 66 -7.11 -0.76 4.32
C GLN A 66 -7.32 -2.27 4.58
N GLU A 67 -8.25 -2.62 5.47
CA GLU A 67 -8.55 -4.00 5.80
C GLU A 67 -9.09 -4.75 4.59
N GLN A 68 -10.01 -4.14 3.85
CA GLN A 68 -10.58 -4.74 2.65
C GLN A 68 -9.53 -4.88 1.54
N ALA A 69 -8.65 -3.89 1.35
CA ALA A 69 -7.55 -3.98 0.40
C ALA A 69 -6.61 -5.16 0.74
N ILE A 70 -6.26 -5.33 2.03
CA ILE A 70 -5.43 -6.46 2.47
C ILE A 70 -6.14 -7.80 2.20
N ARG A 71 -7.47 -7.89 2.38
CA ARG A 71 -8.24 -9.10 2.01
C ARG A 71 -8.15 -9.38 0.51
N GLU A 72 -8.27 -8.36 -0.34
CA GLU A 72 -8.12 -8.50 -1.79
C GLU A 72 -6.70 -8.95 -2.16
N PHE A 73 -5.65 -8.40 -1.50
CA PHE A 73 -4.28 -8.88 -1.70
C PHE A 73 -4.14 -10.38 -1.34
N GLY A 74 -4.72 -10.79 -0.20
CA GLY A 74 -4.78 -12.21 0.18
C GLY A 74 -5.51 -13.06 -0.86
N ARG A 75 -6.61 -12.57 -1.43
CA ARG A 75 -7.39 -13.27 -2.45
C ARG A 75 -6.63 -13.48 -3.76
N VAL A 76 -5.97 -12.43 -4.27
CA VAL A 76 -5.33 -12.48 -5.59
C VAL A 76 -3.96 -13.14 -5.57
N LEU A 77 -3.28 -13.21 -4.42
CA LEU A 77 -2.03 -13.96 -4.26
C LEU A 77 -2.26 -15.46 -4.29
N LYS A 78 -1.35 -16.17 -4.94
CA LYS A 78 -1.28 -17.63 -4.85
C LYS A 78 -0.92 -18.09 -3.43
N PRO A 79 -1.30 -19.31 -3.00
CA PRO A 79 -0.78 -19.90 -1.78
C PRO A 79 0.76 -19.86 -1.74
N GLY A 80 1.35 -19.37 -0.65
CA GLY A 80 2.78 -19.14 -0.52
C GLY A 80 3.31 -17.89 -1.25
N GLY A 81 2.46 -17.14 -1.94
CA GLY A 81 2.81 -15.87 -2.59
C GLY A 81 3.26 -14.80 -1.61
N LEU A 82 4.00 -13.81 -2.08
CA LEU A 82 4.67 -12.79 -1.27
C LEU A 82 3.95 -11.43 -1.41
N LEU A 83 3.60 -10.82 -0.28
CA LEU A 83 3.27 -9.41 -0.18
C LEU A 83 4.49 -8.65 0.33
N ILE A 84 4.97 -7.69 -0.45
CA ILE A 84 5.98 -6.71 -0.04
C ILE A 84 5.22 -5.41 0.22
N LEU A 85 5.21 -4.98 1.48
CA LEU A 85 4.44 -3.84 1.93
C LEU A 85 5.35 -2.83 2.60
N GLU A 86 5.55 -1.69 1.95
CA GLU A 86 6.15 -0.51 2.56
C GLU A 86 5.01 0.37 3.09
N THR A 87 5.02 0.63 4.39
CA THR A 87 3.95 1.34 5.07
C THR A 87 4.46 2.14 6.27
N ILE A 88 3.55 2.77 6.97
CA ILE A 88 3.83 3.55 8.17
C ILE A 88 2.93 3.04 9.29
N PHE A 89 3.49 2.91 10.50
CA PHE A 89 2.75 2.60 11.70
C PHE A 89 2.73 3.79 12.66
N ALA A 90 1.62 3.97 13.36
CA ALA A 90 1.51 4.86 14.51
C ALA A 90 1.81 4.05 15.79
N ASP A 91 2.44 4.68 16.78
CA ASP A 91 2.78 4.04 18.06
C ASP A 91 1.58 3.78 18.97
N ARG A 92 0.40 4.30 18.62
CA ARG A 92 -0.85 4.16 19.40
C ARG A 92 -2.09 4.26 18.53
N PRO A 93 -3.23 3.69 18.95
CA PRO A 93 -4.52 3.85 18.26
C PRO A 93 -4.93 5.33 18.22
N ARG A 94 -5.61 5.71 17.13
CA ARG A 94 -6.16 7.04 16.94
C ARG A 94 -7.61 6.96 16.50
N THR A 95 -8.33 8.05 16.64
CA THR A 95 -9.73 8.11 16.21
C THR A 95 -9.83 8.07 14.68
N ASP A 96 -10.89 7.47 14.18
CA ASP A 96 -11.15 7.42 12.73
C ASP A 96 -11.21 8.83 12.14
N SER A 97 -11.78 9.78 12.85
CA SER A 97 -11.88 11.19 12.43
C SER A 97 -10.50 11.79 12.07
N VAL A 98 -9.47 11.58 12.90
CA VAL A 98 -8.11 12.08 12.66
C VAL A 98 -7.48 11.37 11.47
N VAL A 99 -7.64 10.05 11.39
CA VAL A 99 -7.09 9.24 10.29
C VAL A 99 -7.76 9.59 8.95
N ASP A 100 -9.09 9.78 8.94
CA ASP A 100 -9.84 10.14 7.74
C ASP A 100 -9.53 11.55 7.26
N GLU A 101 -9.34 12.50 8.19
CA GLU A 101 -8.89 13.85 7.85
C GLU A 101 -7.49 13.80 7.21
N ALA A 102 -6.54 13.09 7.82
CA ALA A 102 -5.19 12.92 7.28
C ALA A 102 -5.21 12.30 5.87
N ARG A 103 -6.03 11.27 5.68
CA ARG A 103 -6.23 10.63 4.37
C ARG A 103 -6.78 11.62 3.34
N SER A 104 -7.78 12.43 3.71
CA SER A 104 -8.44 13.38 2.82
C SER A 104 -7.50 14.46 2.27
N ILE A 105 -6.47 14.82 3.04
CA ILE A 105 -5.44 15.79 2.62
C ILE A 105 -4.19 15.12 2.05
N GLY A 106 -4.19 13.80 1.87
CA GLY A 106 -3.07 13.04 1.32
C GLY A 106 -1.87 12.88 2.26
N ASN A 107 -2.06 13.07 3.57
CA ASN A 107 -1.00 12.86 4.57
C ASN A 107 -0.90 11.37 4.95
N SER A 108 -0.10 10.61 4.19
CA SER A 108 0.09 9.17 4.40
C SER A 108 0.70 8.82 5.76
N VAL A 109 1.46 9.73 6.37
CA VAL A 109 2.05 9.52 7.70
C VAL A 109 0.96 9.55 8.76
N GLN A 110 0.18 10.63 8.81
CA GLN A 110 -0.91 10.76 9.79
C GLN A 110 -2.14 9.89 9.45
N ALA A 111 -2.24 9.33 8.25
CA ALA A 111 -3.27 8.33 7.91
C ALA A 111 -2.89 6.90 8.35
N ALA A 112 -1.71 6.70 8.94
CA ALA A 112 -1.23 5.40 9.40
C ALA A 112 -2.08 4.84 10.55
N ARG A 113 -2.23 3.53 10.61
CA ARG A 113 -2.78 2.76 11.74
C ARG A 113 -1.64 2.14 12.53
N THR A 114 -1.95 1.51 13.65
CA THR A 114 -0.94 0.82 14.46
C THR A 114 -0.43 -0.46 13.79
N GLU A 115 0.75 -0.91 14.20
CA GLU A 115 1.28 -2.23 13.83
C GLU A 115 0.28 -3.34 14.18
N GLN A 116 -0.30 -3.28 15.38
CA GLN A 116 -1.25 -4.29 15.86
C GLN A 116 -2.49 -4.39 14.97
N GLU A 117 -3.07 -3.26 14.51
CA GLU A 117 -4.21 -3.24 13.59
C GLU A 117 -3.82 -3.86 12.26
N ASN A 118 -2.70 -3.45 11.67
CA ASN A 118 -2.22 -3.99 10.38
C ASN A 118 -1.93 -5.48 10.46
N PHE A 119 -1.29 -5.96 11.53
CA PHE A 119 -0.98 -7.39 11.70
C PHE A 119 -2.24 -8.22 11.89
N ALA A 120 -3.25 -7.70 12.61
CA ALA A 120 -4.54 -8.37 12.74
C ALA A 120 -5.25 -8.52 11.37
N TRP A 121 -5.23 -7.48 10.53
CA TRP A 121 -5.81 -7.55 9.18
C TRP A 121 -5.06 -8.53 8.28
N LEU A 122 -3.73 -8.56 8.34
CA LEU A 122 -2.91 -9.51 7.59
C LEU A 122 -3.23 -10.95 8.01
N GLU A 123 -3.28 -11.23 9.32
CA GLU A 123 -3.64 -12.55 9.83
C GLU A 123 -5.04 -12.99 9.39
N ALA A 124 -6.04 -12.09 9.50
CA ALA A 124 -7.42 -12.34 9.08
C ALA A 124 -7.54 -12.59 7.57
N ALA A 125 -6.67 -11.98 6.76
CA ALA A 125 -6.60 -12.20 5.31
C ALA A 125 -5.80 -13.46 4.90
N GLY A 126 -5.34 -14.24 5.87
CA GLY A 126 -4.66 -15.52 5.62
C GLY A 126 -3.17 -15.40 5.36
N PHE A 127 -2.53 -14.35 5.83
CA PHE A 127 -1.09 -14.21 5.79
C PHE A 127 -0.40 -14.84 7.02
N GLU A 128 0.85 -15.20 6.86
CA GLU A 128 1.76 -15.56 7.95
C GLU A 128 2.16 -14.31 8.75
N ALA A 129 2.84 -14.49 9.88
CA ALA A 129 3.37 -13.36 10.64
C ALA A 129 4.36 -12.55 9.76
N PRO A 130 4.24 -11.21 9.73
CA PRO A 130 5.15 -10.37 8.95
C PRO A 130 6.60 -10.45 9.46
N SER A 131 7.56 -10.36 8.53
CA SER A 131 8.95 -10.04 8.84
C SER A 131 9.18 -8.55 8.58
N VAL A 132 9.67 -7.84 9.58
CA VAL A 132 10.07 -6.44 9.47
C VAL A 132 11.54 -6.40 9.06
N GLU A 133 11.84 -5.96 7.84
CA GLU A 133 13.21 -5.94 7.30
C GLU A 133 13.91 -4.60 7.59
N GLU A 134 13.17 -3.49 7.49
CA GLU A 134 13.68 -2.15 7.75
C GLU A 134 12.64 -1.33 8.50
N SER A 135 13.11 -0.44 9.39
CA SER A 135 12.26 0.52 10.07
C SER A 135 13.00 1.80 10.43
N PHE A 136 12.34 2.95 10.33
CA PHE A 136 12.87 4.23 10.75
C PHE A 136 11.76 5.20 11.14
N GLU A 137 12.04 6.11 12.08
CA GLU A 137 11.08 7.12 12.53
C GLU A 137 10.86 8.19 11.43
N VAL A 138 9.62 8.60 11.24
CA VAL A 138 9.24 9.64 10.27
C VAL A 138 8.43 10.73 10.95
N GLU A 139 8.58 11.96 10.46
CA GLU A 139 7.83 13.14 10.95
C GLU A 139 6.47 13.25 10.24
N ALA A 140 5.45 13.65 10.98
CA ALA A 140 4.06 13.74 10.51
C ALA A 140 3.83 14.71 9.34
N ASP A 141 4.73 15.67 9.10
CA ASP A 141 4.65 16.64 8.01
C ASP A 141 5.57 16.32 6.82
N ARG A 142 6.25 15.19 6.85
CA ARG A 142 7.10 14.74 5.75
C ARG A 142 6.25 14.08 4.67
N GLY A 143 6.15 14.74 3.52
CA GLY A 143 5.60 14.13 2.32
C GLY A 143 6.54 13.09 1.71
N TYR A 144 6.00 12.28 0.82
CA TYR A 144 6.71 11.22 0.09
C TYR A 144 7.96 11.70 -0.67
N LYS A 145 7.97 12.95 -1.13
CA LYS A 145 9.15 13.55 -1.81
C LYS A 145 9.94 14.40 -0.82
N ALA A 146 11.25 14.22 -0.78
CA ALA A 146 12.14 15.04 0.02
C ALA A 146 11.88 16.53 -0.24
N GLY A 147 11.61 17.29 0.83
CA GLY A 147 11.27 18.72 0.76
C GLY A 147 9.79 19.03 0.49
N HIS A 148 8.91 18.03 0.30
CA HIS A 148 7.48 18.26 0.19
C HIS A 148 6.85 18.23 1.59
N ILE A 149 6.37 19.38 2.05
CA ILE A 149 5.66 19.49 3.33
C ILE A 149 4.17 19.29 3.05
N VAL A 150 3.54 18.37 3.77
CA VAL A 150 2.08 18.19 3.76
C VAL A 150 1.48 18.81 5.03
N PRO A 151 0.25 19.33 4.97
CA PRO A 151 -0.43 19.85 6.15
C PRO A 151 -0.54 18.78 7.25
N LYS A 152 -0.43 19.20 8.51
CA LYS A 152 -0.68 18.34 9.67
C LYS A 152 -2.13 18.41 10.07
N VAL A 153 -2.66 17.27 10.49
CA VAL A 153 -3.94 17.18 11.18
C VAL A 153 -3.68 17.37 12.69
N ALA A 154 -4.56 18.09 13.36
CA ALA A 154 -4.49 18.27 14.81
C ALA A 154 -4.81 16.97 15.57
N GLY A 155 -4.27 16.82 16.78
CA GLY A 155 -4.55 15.68 17.65
C GLY A 155 -3.47 14.61 17.70
N ASP A 156 -2.43 14.74 16.87
CA ASP A 156 -1.30 13.79 16.79
C ASP A 156 0.03 14.36 17.35
N GLU A 157 0.00 15.40 18.19
CA GLU A 157 1.20 16.12 18.63
C GLU A 157 2.24 15.25 19.34
N ASN A 158 1.80 14.14 19.92
CA ASN A 158 2.66 13.20 20.66
C ASN A 158 2.65 11.79 20.06
N VAL A 159 2.12 11.61 18.84
CA VAL A 159 2.13 10.34 18.14
C VAL A 159 3.46 10.19 17.40
N LYS A 160 4.09 9.04 17.57
CA LYS A 160 5.28 8.67 16.79
C LYS A 160 4.89 7.80 15.63
N PHE A 161 5.53 8.05 14.51
CA PHE A 161 5.31 7.30 13.28
C PHE A 161 6.60 6.60 12.84
N THR A 162 6.47 5.36 12.42
CA THR A 162 7.58 4.54 11.96
C THR A 162 7.27 4.00 10.57
N ALA A 163 8.12 4.34 9.61
CA ALA A 163 8.08 3.71 8.29
C ALA A 163 8.73 2.33 8.38
N VAL A 164 8.13 1.35 7.73
CA VAL A 164 8.56 -0.05 7.76
C VAL A 164 8.48 -0.70 6.39
N SER A 165 9.39 -1.63 6.13
CA SER A 165 9.32 -2.56 5.01
C SER A 165 8.99 -3.96 5.55
N LEU A 166 7.86 -4.51 5.12
CA LEU A 166 7.35 -5.81 5.54
C LEU A 166 7.41 -6.82 4.39
N TYR A 167 7.81 -8.04 4.72
CA TYR A 167 7.71 -9.19 3.83
C TYR A 167 6.76 -10.20 4.47
N VAL A 168 5.66 -10.50 3.79
CA VAL A 168 4.56 -11.29 4.34
C VAL A 168 4.14 -12.37 3.35
N ARG A 169 4.17 -13.64 3.76
CA ARG A 169 3.73 -14.74 2.89
C ARG A 169 2.27 -15.07 3.14
N LYS A 170 1.54 -15.34 2.06
CA LYS A 170 0.24 -15.96 2.15
C LYS A 170 0.39 -17.42 2.62
N LYS A 171 -0.41 -17.83 3.61
CA LYS A 171 -0.47 -19.23 4.07
C LYS A 171 -0.76 -20.18 2.89
N ARG A 172 -0.20 -21.38 2.96
CA ARG A 172 -0.40 -22.43 1.95
C ARG A 172 -1.77 -23.07 2.05
#